data_9cc28b2e1f82d9b903ebb38f824a6dfa
#
_entry.id   9cc28b2e1f82d9b903ebb38f824a6dfa
#
_cell.length_a   1.000
_cell.length_b   1.000
_cell.length_c   1.000
_cell.angle_alpha   90.00
_cell.angle_beta   90.00
_cell.angle_gamma   90.00
#
_symmetry.space_group_name_H-M   'P 1'
#
loop_
_entity.id
_entity.type
_entity.pdbx_description
1 polymer ?
#
loop_
_entity_poly.entity_id
_entity_poly.type
_entity_poly.pdbx_seq_one_letter_code
_entity_poly.pdbx_strand_id
1 'polypeptide(L)'
;MLSDTMTQLPAEAGPRLVRMREAVRRAMDAISSNPEEPRTERGARMAAAREAVVAYTRSMRDAGVPALTVIQHVKALVRGASSRGAKAFRDALSQWTIAAYFQAD
;
A
#
# COMPACT_ATOMS: atom_id res chain seq x y z
N MET A 1 -19.79 12.73 -17.49
CA MET A 1 -19.49 11.51 -18.22
C MET A 1 -18.05 11.39 -18.62
N LEU A 2 -17.50 12.43 -19.17
CA LEU A 2 -16.09 12.42 -19.52
C LEU A 2 -15.17 12.34 -18.31
N SER A 3 -15.62 12.85 -17.18
CA SER A 3 -14.86 12.76 -15.93
C SER A 3 -14.64 11.32 -15.47
N ASP A 4 -15.54 10.43 -15.85
CA ASP A 4 -15.42 9.03 -15.42
C ASP A 4 -14.23 8.34 -16.04
N THR A 5 -13.91 8.70 -17.27
CA THR A 5 -12.75 8.13 -17.94
C THR A 5 -11.44 8.49 -17.27
N MET A 6 -11.36 9.70 -16.71
CA MET A 6 -10.15 10.19 -16.07
C MET A 6 -9.90 9.57 -14.71
N THR A 7 -10.96 9.14 -14.04
CA THR A 7 -10.87 8.54 -12.73
C THR A 7 -11.00 7.02 -12.77
N GLN A 8 -11.24 6.48 -13.95
CA GLN A 8 -11.45 5.05 -14.11
C GLN A 8 -10.14 4.30 -13.91
N LEU A 9 -10.15 3.41 -12.94
CA LEU A 9 -9.01 2.55 -12.68
C LEU A 9 -9.03 1.34 -13.61
N PRO A 10 -7.86 0.74 -13.89
CA PRO A 10 -7.85 -0.49 -14.68
C PRO A 10 -8.64 -1.60 -13.99
N ALA A 11 -9.15 -2.53 -14.77
CA ALA A 11 -9.98 -3.62 -14.25
C ALA A 11 -9.29 -4.41 -13.14
N GLU A 12 -7.97 -4.53 -13.21
CA GLU A 12 -7.17 -5.28 -12.23
C GLU A 12 -6.95 -4.51 -10.93
N ALA A 13 -7.18 -3.19 -10.93
CA ALA A 13 -6.90 -2.35 -9.77
C ALA A 13 -7.82 -2.66 -8.60
N GLY A 14 -9.08 -3.00 -8.86
CA GLY A 14 -10.03 -3.33 -7.81
C GLY A 14 -9.57 -4.48 -6.92
N PRO A 15 -9.32 -5.67 -7.50
CA PRO A 15 -8.81 -6.81 -6.72
C PRO A 15 -7.46 -6.53 -6.07
N ARG A 16 -6.56 -5.84 -6.75
CA ARG A 16 -5.26 -5.50 -6.19
C ARG A 16 -5.37 -4.49 -5.05
N LEU A 17 -6.28 -3.55 -5.16
CA LEU A 17 -6.53 -2.57 -4.12
C LEU A 17 -7.09 -3.26 -2.85
N VAL A 18 -8.03 -4.18 -3.03
CA VAL A 18 -8.59 -4.93 -1.91
C VAL A 18 -7.51 -5.75 -1.22
N ARG A 19 -6.68 -6.44 -1.98
CA ARG A 19 -5.58 -7.25 -1.44
C ARG A 19 -4.56 -6.39 -0.70
N MET A 20 -4.22 -5.23 -1.27
CA MET A 20 -3.30 -4.30 -0.63
C MET A 20 -3.87 -3.76 0.67
N ARG A 21 -5.13 -3.37 0.66
CA ARG A 21 -5.81 -2.87 1.85
C ARG A 21 -5.81 -3.89 2.96
N GLU A 22 -6.12 -5.12 2.63
CA GLU A 22 -6.15 -6.22 3.59
C GLU A 22 -4.75 -6.50 4.18
N ALA A 23 -3.74 -6.55 3.33
CA ALA A 23 -2.36 -6.81 3.77
C ALA A 23 -1.83 -5.67 4.65
N VAL A 24 -2.12 -4.42 4.28
CA VAL A 24 -1.72 -3.26 5.06
C VAL A 24 -2.43 -3.25 6.42
N ARG A 25 -3.72 -3.60 6.44
CA ARG A 25 -4.47 -3.68 7.69
C ARG A 25 -3.88 -4.70 8.63
N ARG A 26 -3.52 -5.87 8.12
CA ARG A 26 -2.89 -6.93 8.94
C ARG A 26 -1.55 -6.49 9.50
N ALA A 27 -0.76 -5.79 8.70
CA ALA A 27 0.53 -5.27 9.16
C ALA A 27 0.34 -4.21 10.24
N MET A 28 -0.64 -3.33 10.09
CA MET A 28 -0.96 -2.33 11.10
C MET A 28 -1.44 -2.95 12.39
N ASP A 29 -2.26 -3.98 12.31
CA ASP A 29 -2.73 -4.69 13.50
C ASP A 29 -1.56 -5.32 14.26
N ALA A 30 -0.59 -5.87 13.56
CA ALA A 30 0.60 -6.45 14.18
C ALA A 30 1.42 -5.40 14.93
N ILE A 31 1.50 -4.19 14.36
CA ILE A 31 2.23 -3.09 15.00
C ILE A 31 1.50 -2.59 16.25
N SER A 32 0.18 -2.50 16.18
CA SER A 32 -0.61 -1.82 17.21
C SER A 32 -1.05 -2.71 18.36
N SER A 33 -1.32 -3.99 18.09
CA SER A 33 -2.10 -4.80 19.01
C SER A 33 -1.34 -5.92 19.69
N ASN A 34 -0.17 -6.30 19.23
CA ASN A 34 0.46 -7.50 19.77
C ASN A 34 1.98 -7.39 19.84
N PRO A 35 2.49 -6.74 20.91
CA PRO A 35 3.93 -6.62 21.09
C PRO A 35 4.62 -7.96 21.33
N GLU A 36 3.88 -9.01 21.68
CA GLU A 36 4.43 -10.33 21.92
C GLU A 36 4.46 -11.21 20.68
N GLU A 37 3.94 -10.71 19.57
CA GLU A 37 3.95 -11.47 18.33
C GLU A 37 5.39 -11.77 17.90
N PRO A 38 5.70 -13.00 17.49
CA PRO A 38 7.05 -13.35 17.04
C PRO A 38 7.51 -12.47 15.88
N ARG A 39 8.81 -12.16 15.86
CA ARG A 39 9.40 -11.35 14.80
C ARG A 39 9.18 -11.94 13.42
N THR A 40 9.19 -13.27 13.32
CA THR A 40 8.98 -13.96 12.06
C THR A 40 7.60 -13.68 11.48
N GLU A 41 6.57 -13.66 12.31
CA GLU A 41 5.21 -13.36 11.86
C GLU A 41 5.04 -11.90 11.48
N ARG A 42 5.65 -10.99 12.25
CA ARG A 42 5.67 -9.58 11.88
C ARG A 42 6.38 -9.36 10.56
N GLY A 43 7.52 -10.01 10.39
CA GLY A 43 8.26 -9.94 9.14
C GLY A 43 7.45 -10.43 7.96
N ALA A 44 6.73 -11.54 8.14
CA ALA A 44 5.86 -12.08 7.11
C ALA A 44 4.74 -11.12 6.75
N ARG A 45 4.12 -10.49 7.74
CA ARG A 45 3.05 -9.52 7.49
C ARG A 45 3.55 -8.26 6.79
N MET A 46 4.73 -7.79 7.19
CA MET A 46 5.36 -6.64 6.55
C MET A 46 5.75 -6.97 5.10
N ALA A 47 6.29 -8.16 4.87
CA ALA A 47 6.64 -8.60 3.53
C ALA A 47 5.40 -8.70 2.64
N ALA A 48 4.30 -9.24 3.17
CA ALA A 48 3.04 -9.34 2.43
C ALA A 48 2.48 -7.96 2.09
N ALA A 49 2.56 -7.02 3.03
CA ALA A 49 2.12 -5.65 2.78
C ALA A 49 2.96 -4.99 1.69
N ARG A 50 4.29 -5.17 1.75
CA ARG A 50 5.19 -4.62 0.75
C ARG A 50 4.89 -5.19 -0.64
N GLU A 51 4.74 -6.50 -0.74
CA GLU A 51 4.41 -7.15 -2.01
C GLU A 51 3.12 -6.61 -2.60
N ALA A 52 2.10 -6.48 -1.76
CA ALA A 52 0.80 -5.99 -2.22
C ALA A 52 0.88 -4.53 -2.68
N VAL A 53 1.62 -3.69 -1.97
CA VAL A 53 1.82 -2.29 -2.36
C VAL A 53 2.59 -2.21 -3.67
N VAL A 54 3.63 -3.01 -3.82
CA VAL A 54 4.43 -3.03 -5.06
C VAL A 54 3.58 -3.48 -6.24
N ALA A 55 2.80 -4.53 -6.08
CA ALA A 55 1.95 -5.04 -7.15
C ALA A 55 0.89 -3.99 -7.57
N TYR A 56 0.26 -3.36 -6.60
CA TYR A 56 -0.72 -2.30 -6.88
C TYR A 56 -0.06 -1.13 -7.60
N THR A 57 1.08 -0.68 -7.10
CA THR A 57 1.80 0.46 -7.66
C THR A 57 2.22 0.22 -9.11
N ARG A 58 2.77 -0.96 -9.39
CA ARG A 58 3.16 -1.30 -10.75
C ARG A 58 1.98 -1.36 -11.70
N SER A 59 0.87 -1.92 -11.24
CA SER A 59 -0.35 -1.97 -12.04
C SER A 59 -0.85 -0.57 -12.39
N MET A 60 -0.82 0.34 -11.41
CA MET A 60 -1.26 1.72 -11.64
C MET A 60 -0.29 2.48 -12.55
N ARG A 61 1.02 2.27 -12.36
CA ARG A 61 2.03 2.86 -13.23
C ARG A 61 1.82 2.43 -14.68
N ASP A 62 1.59 1.14 -14.89
CA ASP A 62 1.42 0.61 -16.24
C ASP A 62 0.13 1.13 -16.89
N ALA A 63 -0.85 1.49 -16.08
CA ALA A 63 -2.08 2.12 -16.56
C ALA A 63 -1.95 3.62 -16.79
N GLY A 64 -0.79 4.21 -16.50
CA GLY A 64 -0.54 5.63 -16.71
C GLY A 64 -1.01 6.53 -15.57
N VAL A 65 -1.32 5.98 -14.42
CA VAL A 65 -1.75 6.78 -13.27
C VAL A 65 -0.55 7.51 -12.67
N PRO A 66 -0.66 8.83 -12.40
CA PRO A 66 0.46 9.58 -11.84
C PRO A 66 0.93 9.05 -10.48
N ALA A 67 2.23 9.16 -10.24
CA ALA A 67 2.84 8.69 -8.99
C ALA A 67 2.19 9.31 -7.76
N LEU A 68 1.92 10.62 -7.81
CA LEU A 68 1.30 11.31 -6.68
C LEU A 68 -0.06 10.71 -6.31
N THR A 69 -0.86 10.37 -7.33
CA THR A 69 -2.16 9.75 -7.12
C THR A 69 -2.01 8.40 -6.42
N VAL A 70 -1.05 7.59 -6.87
CA VAL A 70 -0.80 6.28 -6.25
C VAL A 70 -0.35 6.44 -4.80
N ILE A 71 0.56 7.38 -4.54
CA ILE A 71 1.03 7.66 -3.19
C ILE A 71 -0.12 8.06 -2.28
N GLN A 72 -1.03 8.90 -2.77
CA GLN A 72 -2.20 9.34 -2.00
C GLN A 72 -3.12 8.16 -1.67
N HIS A 73 -3.33 7.24 -2.61
CA HIS A 73 -4.12 6.04 -2.38
C HIS A 73 -3.52 5.18 -1.27
N VAL A 74 -2.22 4.97 -1.33
CA VAL A 74 -1.52 4.14 -0.35
C VAL A 74 -1.53 4.79 1.04
N LYS A 75 -1.28 6.08 1.10
CA LYS A 75 -1.30 6.81 2.37
C LYS A 75 -2.68 6.82 3.02
N ALA A 76 -3.74 6.83 2.21
CA ALA A 76 -5.10 6.82 2.71
C ALA A 76 -5.44 5.57 3.52
N LEU A 77 -4.74 4.46 3.25
CA LEU A 77 -4.97 3.20 3.96
C LEU A 77 -4.63 3.28 5.45
N VAL A 78 -3.73 4.19 5.82
CA VAL A 78 -3.28 4.35 7.21
C VAL A 78 -3.69 5.71 7.78
N ARG A 79 -4.63 6.39 7.12
CA ARG A 79 -5.13 7.67 7.59
C ARG A 79 -5.83 7.49 8.94
N GLY A 80 -5.49 8.33 9.90
CA GLY A 80 -6.06 8.26 11.23
C GLY A 80 -5.33 7.35 12.20
N ALA A 81 -4.39 6.54 11.73
CA ALA A 81 -3.57 5.71 12.62
C ALA A 81 -2.62 6.60 13.42
N SER A 82 -2.61 6.42 14.72
CA SER A 82 -1.85 7.30 15.62
C SER A 82 -0.85 6.56 16.52
N SER A 83 -0.67 5.26 16.35
CA SER A 83 0.29 4.52 17.16
C SER A 83 1.73 4.89 16.80
N ARG A 84 2.67 4.59 17.70
CA ARG A 84 4.09 4.88 17.48
C ARG A 84 4.63 4.26 16.20
N GLY A 85 4.20 3.02 15.93
CA GLY A 85 4.65 2.33 14.74
C GLY A 85 4.00 2.84 13.45
N ALA A 86 2.87 3.53 13.57
CA ALA A 86 2.11 3.99 12.41
C ALA A 86 2.89 5.00 11.55
N LYS A 87 3.66 5.89 12.18
CA LYS A 87 4.46 6.86 11.43
C LYS A 87 5.54 6.16 10.61
N ALA A 88 6.29 5.26 11.24
CA ALA A 88 7.33 4.51 10.56
C ALA A 88 6.76 3.66 9.44
N PHE A 89 5.61 3.04 9.66
CA PHE A 89 4.94 2.24 8.66
C PHE A 89 4.46 3.09 7.48
N ARG A 90 3.91 4.27 7.77
CA ARG A 90 3.48 5.23 6.75
C ARG A 90 4.66 5.65 5.86
N ASP A 91 5.79 5.93 6.48
CA ASP A 91 7.00 6.29 5.75
C ASP A 91 7.48 5.12 4.88
N ALA A 92 7.43 3.91 5.40
CA ALA A 92 7.78 2.71 4.64
C ALA A 92 6.85 2.52 3.44
N LEU A 93 5.55 2.69 3.63
CA LEU A 93 4.58 2.59 2.54
C LEU A 93 4.89 3.58 1.42
N SER A 94 5.22 4.82 1.78
CA SER A 94 5.57 5.85 0.80
C SER A 94 6.84 5.47 0.05
N GLN A 95 7.85 4.98 0.75
CA GLN A 95 9.11 4.56 0.14
C GLN A 95 8.91 3.38 -0.81
N TRP A 96 8.12 2.39 -0.40
CA TRP A 96 7.82 1.23 -1.26
C TRP A 96 7.09 1.67 -2.53
N THR A 97 6.15 2.60 -2.40
CA THR A 97 5.39 3.11 -3.53
C THR A 97 6.30 3.84 -4.51
N ILE A 98 7.13 4.74 -4.01
CA ILE A 98 8.05 5.51 -4.84
C ILE A 98 9.02 4.57 -5.55
N ALA A 99 9.61 3.65 -4.81
CA ALA A 99 10.56 2.70 -5.40
C ALA A 99 9.89 1.85 -6.48
N ALA A 100 8.70 1.31 -6.20
CA ALA A 100 8.00 0.47 -7.16
C ALA A 100 7.57 1.23 -8.41
N TYR A 101 7.19 2.49 -8.24
CA TYR A 101 6.74 3.31 -9.38
C TYR A 101 7.88 3.68 -10.30
N PHE A 102 9.02 4.07 -9.76
CA PHE A 102 10.12 4.62 -10.54
C PHE A 102 11.23 3.62 -10.87
N GLN A 103 11.26 2.46 -10.23
CA GLN A 103 12.25 1.45 -10.56
C GLN A 103 11.77 0.63 -11.74
N ALA A 104 12.63 0.52 -12.75
CA ALA A 104 12.41 -0.41 -13.83
C ALA A 104 12.88 -1.79 -13.40
N ASP A 105 12.13 -2.80 -13.74
CA ASP A 105 12.53 -4.18 -13.47
C ASP A 105 13.57 -4.67 -14.43
#